data_7d06bff1631b05f5af4f602325efed5b
#
_entry.id   7d06bff1631b05f5af4f602325efed5b
#
_cell.length_a   1.000
_cell.length_b   1.000
_cell.length_c   1.000
_cell.angle_alpha   90.00
_cell.angle_beta   90.00
_cell.angle_gamma   90.00
#
_symmetry.space_group_name_H-M   'P 1'
#
loop_
_entity.id
_entity.type
_entity.pdbx_description
1 polymer ?
#
loop_
_entity_poly.entity_id
_entity_poly.type
_entity_poly.pdbx_seq_one_letter_code
_entity_poly.pdbx_strand_id
1 'polypeptide(L)'
;MSGIFVTSAITLLFISLVLGNIVQVYSIGSNSKHGSHISIQNQPNSDIEKYGLSVNNLSKSYAEQIITSCYNNDDHCPMMALDELNKTASRQIVLGTFSDLVRLYDENNYSCHHEGHHLGMWLYDYTSNLKEALHHATILCGGSVYHGIFQSLFGGEQFVHNIDKNQIMITQLCPIGQENVTWLHERDCIHGIGHGLVKLYKFNTTAAVDRCNEFIPLWAQSACSRGVFMENTEYFLETGKGNFDKNDIYYPCNTTVERAPRCRVFNECDI
;
A
#
# COMPACT_ATOMS: atom_id res chain seq x y z
N MET A 1 50.62 -20.79 19.55
CA MET A 1 50.48 -19.38 19.19
C MET A 1 49.00 -19.08 19.09
N SER A 2 48.45 -18.49 20.13
CA SER A 2 47.01 -18.25 20.28
C SER A 2 46.73 -16.81 19.84
N GLY A 3 45.96 -16.64 18.77
CA GLY A 3 45.50 -15.34 18.33
C GLY A 3 44.14 -15.02 18.94
N ILE A 4 44.08 -14.04 19.81
CA ILE A 4 42.86 -13.50 20.40
C ILE A 4 42.30 -12.46 19.44
N PHE A 5 41.13 -12.72 18.87
CA PHE A 5 40.35 -11.70 18.14
C PHE A 5 39.47 -10.95 19.14
N VAL A 6 39.80 -9.69 19.36
CA VAL A 6 38.97 -8.75 20.08
C VAL A 6 38.01 -8.12 19.09
N THR A 7 36.71 -8.49 19.16
CA THR A 7 35.66 -7.78 18.46
C THR A 7 35.24 -6.56 19.27
N SER A 8 35.58 -5.38 18.76
CA SER A 8 35.17 -4.10 19.31
C SER A 8 33.71 -3.83 18.97
N ALA A 9 32.85 -3.86 19.98
CA ALA A 9 31.48 -3.40 19.89
C ALA A 9 31.49 -1.85 19.93
N ILE A 10 31.22 -1.21 18.79
CA ILE A 10 31.01 0.23 18.74
C ILE A 10 29.54 0.50 19.06
N THR A 11 29.30 0.92 20.29
CA THR A 11 27.98 1.42 20.74
C THR A 11 27.90 2.89 20.32
N LEU A 12 27.15 3.18 19.26
CA LEU A 12 26.83 4.56 18.89
C LEU A 12 25.62 5.01 19.71
N LEU A 13 25.90 5.82 20.73
CA LEU A 13 24.90 6.58 21.48
C LEU A 13 24.60 7.86 20.69
N PHE A 14 23.44 7.95 20.05
CA PHE A 14 22.92 9.23 19.58
C PHE A 14 22.04 9.85 20.67
N ILE A 15 22.56 10.87 21.32
CA ILE A 15 21.77 11.72 22.21
C ILE A 15 21.34 12.93 21.39
N SER A 16 20.09 12.99 21.00
CA SER A 16 19.48 14.21 20.46
C SER A 16 18.78 14.96 21.59
N LEU A 17 19.43 16.01 22.06
CA LEU A 17 18.85 17.00 22.96
C LEU A 17 18.16 18.08 22.12
N VAL A 18 16.85 17.99 21.96
CA VAL A 18 16.03 19.11 21.48
C VAL A 18 14.89 19.29 22.46
N LEU A 19 14.99 20.39 23.23
CA LEU A 19 13.92 20.94 24.08
C LEU A 19 13.18 19.96 25.00
N GLY A 20 13.89 19.36 25.93
CA GLY A 20 13.26 18.79 27.13
C GLY A 20 12.58 17.44 27.02
N ASN A 21 12.53 16.81 25.84
CA ASN A 21 11.94 15.46 25.67
C ASN A 21 13.06 14.49 25.26
N ILE A 22 13.42 13.59 26.16
CA ILE A 22 14.36 12.50 25.89
C ILE A 22 13.57 11.37 25.23
N VAL A 23 13.72 11.23 23.91
CA VAL A 23 13.29 10.03 23.21
C VAL A 23 14.48 9.05 23.26
N GLN A 24 14.41 8.04 24.12
CA GLN A 24 15.42 6.99 24.13
C GLN A 24 15.03 5.89 23.14
N VAL A 25 15.82 5.79 22.08
CA VAL A 25 15.74 4.65 21.15
C VAL A 25 16.69 3.57 21.68
N TYR A 26 16.16 2.46 22.17
CA TYR A 26 16.96 1.29 22.51
C TYR A 26 17.09 0.40 21.28
N SER A 27 18.29 0.29 20.72
CA SER A 27 18.62 -0.76 19.77
C SER A 27 18.94 -2.02 20.56
N ILE A 28 18.09 -3.02 20.51
CA ILE A 28 18.37 -4.34 21.07
C ILE A 28 19.10 -5.12 19.97
N GLY A 29 20.36 -5.46 20.25
CA GLY A 29 21.23 -6.20 19.34
C GLY A 29 20.62 -7.53 18.91
N SER A 30 20.67 -7.77 17.64
CA SER A 30 20.18 -8.97 16.97
C SER A 30 21.04 -10.20 17.33
N ASN A 31 20.45 -11.15 18.03
CA ASN A 31 20.77 -12.56 17.91
C ASN A 31 19.52 -13.39 18.22
N SER A 32 18.59 -13.47 17.31
CA SER A 32 17.69 -14.61 17.14
C SER A 32 16.85 -14.42 15.87
N LYS A 33 16.74 -15.49 15.13
CA LYS A 33 15.78 -15.67 14.03
C LYS A 33 14.37 -15.73 14.64
N HIS A 34 13.73 -14.60 14.86
CA HIS A 34 12.26 -14.44 15.06
C HIS A 34 11.98 -13.00 15.46
N GLY A 35 11.16 -12.33 14.68
CA GLY A 35 10.38 -11.13 14.92
C GLY A 35 11.03 -10.05 15.79
N SER A 36 11.60 -9.02 15.17
CA SER A 36 11.97 -7.80 15.87
C SER A 36 10.71 -7.14 16.43
N HIS A 37 10.56 -7.16 17.75
CA HIS A 37 9.53 -6.37 18.43
C HIS A 37 9.89 -4.88 18.27
N ILE A 38 9.11 -4.16 17.47
CA ILE A 38 9.18 -2.71 17.39
C ILE A 38 8.52 -2.17 18.66
N SER A 39 9.31 -1.62 19.56
CA SER A 39 8.79 -0.92 20.74
C SER A 39 8.63 0.55 20.41
N ILE A 40 7.44 0.95 19.99
CA ILE A 40 7.07 2.37 19.91
C ILE A 40 6.80 2.83 21.34
N GLN A 41 7.60 3.78 21.84
CA GLN A 41 7.35 4.33 23.17
C GLN A 41 6.07 5.15 23.16
N ASN A 42 5.08 4.64 23.87
CA ASN A 42 3.76 5.23 23.99
C ASN A 42 3.79 6.42 24.92
N GLN A 43 3.57 7.60 24.39
CA GLN A 43 3.13 8.73 25.21
C GLN A 43 1.60 8.73 25.26
N PRO A 44 1.00 8.73 26.46
CA PRO A 44 -0.46 8.76 26.58
C PRO A 44 -1.04 10.06 26.01
N ASN A 45 -2.29 10.00 25.54
CA ASN A 45 -3.05 11.14 25.00
C ASN A 45 -3.07 12.38 25.92
N SER A 46 -2.80 12.22 27.22
CA SER A 46 -2.64 13.31 28.20
C SER A 46 -1.48 14.26 27.88
N ASP A 47 -0.52 13.85 27.07
CA ASP A 47 0.66 14.66 26.77
C ASP A 47 0.42 15.66 25.63
N ILE A 48 -0.59 15.42 24.77
CA ILE A 48 -0.99 16.35 23.71
C ILE A 48 -1.48 17.66 24.32
N GLU A 49 -2.33 17.59 25.34
CA GLU A 49 -2.82 18.77 26.07
C GLU A 49 -1.72 19.42 26.91
N LYS A 50 -0.82 18.63 27.47
CA LYS A 50 0.21 19.12 28.40
C LYS A 50 1.37 19.81 27.70
N TYR A 51 1.73 19.41 26.47
CA TYR A 51 2.92 19.94 25.75
C TYR A 51 2.55 20.78 24.52
N GLY A 52 1.28 21.00 24.21
CA GLY A 52 0.83 21.84 23.08
C GLY A 52 1.27 21.30 21.71
N LEU A 53 1.63 20.01 21.63
CA LEU A 53 1.99 19.36 20.37
C LEU A 53 0.71 19.21 19.51
N SER A 54 0.75 19.73 18.27
CA SER A 54 -0.36 19.47 17.34
C SER A 54 -0.36 17.99 16.94
N VAL A 55 -1.54 17.43 16.68
CA VAL A 55 -1.71 16.06 16.16
C VAL A 55 -0.81 15.83 14.96
N ASN A 56 -0.69 16.83 14.07
CA ASN A 56 0.14 16.76 12.87
C ASN A 56 1.64 16.59 13.16
N ASN A 57 2.16 17.24 14.21
CA ASN A 57 3.58 17.08 14.56
C ASN A 57 3.85 15.70 15.16
N LEU A 58 2.88 15.15 15.87
CA LEU A 58 3.02 13.83 16.49
C LEU A 58 2.93 12.71 15.44
N SER A 59 1.98 12.79 14.51
CA SER A 59 1.83 11.82 13.41
C SER A 59 3.09 11.77 12.53
N LYS A 60 3.64 12.94 12.18
CA LYS A 60 4.88 13.05 11.43
C LYS A 60 6.06 12.41 12.17
N SER A 61 6.18 12.66 13.48
CA SER A 61 7.24 12.08 14.30
C SER A 61 7.16 10.55 14.35
N TYR A 62 5.96 9.98 14.46
CA TYR A 62 5.79 8.53 14.40
C TYR A 62 6.12 7.96 13.02
N ALA A 63 5.73 8.62 11.94
CA ALA A 63 6.06 8.20 10.58
C ALA A 63 7.58 8.17 10.34
N GLU A 64 8.32 9.21 10.78
CA GLU A 64 9.78 9.26 10.70
C GLU A 64 10.44 8.14 11.52
N GLN A 65 9.92 7.82 12.71
CA GLN A 65 10.40 6.71 13.53
C GLN A 65 10.17 5.36 12.84
N ILE A 66 8.98 5.14 12.27
CA ILE A 66 8.63 3.90 11.56
C ILE A 66 9.56 3.71 10.37
N ILE A 67 9.73 4.70 9.50
CA ILE A 67 10.64 4.61 8.35
C ILE A 67 12.07 4.29 8.80
N THR A 68 12.57 4.99 9.81
CA THR A 68 13.93 4.75 10.32
C THR A 68 14.09 3.34 10.86
N SER A 69 13.09 2.82 11.57
CA SER A 69 13.12 1.48 12.16
C SER A 69 12.94 0.37 11.13
N CYS A 70 12.21 0.65 10.04
CA CYS A 70 11.88 -0.33 9.00
C CYS A 70 12.84 -0.32 7.80
N TYR A 71 13.80 0.60 7.73
CA TYR A 71 14.65 0.88 6.57
C TYR A 71 15.36 -0.33 5.93
N ASN A 72 15.67 -1.38 6.69
CA ASN A 72 16.32 -2.60 6.18
C ASN A 72 15.56 -3.86 6.62
N ASN A 73 14.29 -3.71 6.95
CA ASN A 73 13.47 -4.79 7.43
C ASN A 73 12.49 -5.29 6.35
N ASP A 74 11.73 -6.31 6.71
CA ASP A 74 10.65 -6.88 5.93
C ASP A 74 9.65 -5.81 5.46
N ASP A 75 9.11 -5.95 4.25
CA ASP A 75 8.10 -5.09 3.64
C ASP A 75 6.84 -4.93 4.51
N HIS A 76 6.59 -5.85 5.43
CA HIS A 76 5.49 -5.76 6.39
C HIS A 76 5.78 -4.91 7.63
N CYS A 77 7.02 -4.46 7.81
CA CYS A 77 7.44 -3.71 9.00
C CYS A 77 6.60 -2.44 9.25
N PRO A 78 6.29 -1.59 8.25
CA PRO A 78 5.49 -0.39 8.46
C PRO A 78 4.07 -0.68 8.94
N MET A 79 3.41 -1.73 8.41
CA MET A 79 2.08 -2.14 8.82
C MET A 79 2.05 -2.67 10.26
N MET A 80 3.03 -3.49 10.62
CA MET A 80 3.19 -3.96 12.00
C MET A 80 3.39 -2.81 13.00
N ALA A 81 4.15 -1.79 12.59
CA ALA A 81 4.36 -0.60 13.40
C ALA A 81 3.09 0.24 13.56
N LEU A 82 2.28 0.37 12.50
CA LEU A 82 0.97 1.03 12.57
C LEU A 82 0.00 0.27 13.46
N ASP A 83 0.00 -1.07 13.41
CA ASP A 83 -0.82 -1.91 14.31
C ASP A 83 -0.41 -1.74 15.77
N GLU A 84 0.89 -1.65 16.05
CA GLU A 84 1.38 -1.39 17.40
C GLU A 84 0.99 0.02 17.88
N LEU A 85 1.11 1.02 17.02
CA LEU A 85 0.69 2.38 17.31
C LEU A 85 -0.81 2.45 17.60
N ASN A 86 -1.64 1.69 16.86
CA ASN A 86 -3.09 1.64 17.07
C ASN A 86 -3.51 1.15 18.45
N LYS A 87 -2.67 0.40 19.15
CA LYS A 87 -2.99 -0.08 20.52
C LYS A 87 -2.99 1.05 21.55
N THR A 88 -2.37 2.18 21.25
CA THR A 88 -2.06 3.21 22.24
C THR A 88 -2.40 4.62 21.79
N ALA A 89 -2.39 4.90 20.49
CA ALA A 89 -2.70 6.20 19.93
C ALA A 89 -4.18 6.33 19.53
N SER A 90 -4.66 7.56 19.42
CA SER A 90 -5.99 7.83 18.88
C SER A 90 -6.04 7.51 17.37
N ARG A 91 -7.25 7.16 16.88
CA ARG A 91 -7.47 6.90 15.44
C ARG A 91 -6.95 8.03 14.54
N GLN A 92 -7.12 9.28 14.95
CA GLN A 92 -6.64 10.44 14.20
C GLN A 92 -5.11 10.47 14.07
N ILE A 93 -4.38 10.10 15.12
CA ILE A 93 -2.92 9.99 15.09
C ILE A 93 -2.49 8.86 14.17
N VAL A 94 -3.13 7.69 14.26
CA VAL A 94 -2.82 6.53 13.42
C VAL A 94 -3.01 6.84 11.94
N LEU A 95 -4.15 7.42 11.55
CA LEU A 95 -4.43 7.80 10.16
C LEU A 95 -3.55 8.96 9.69
N GLY A 96 -3.22 9.90 10.57
CA GLY A 96 -2.23 10.95 10.28
C GLY A 96 -0.84 10.36 10.03
N THR A 97 -0.41 9.40 10.86
CA THR A 97 0.86 8.69 10.69
C THR A 97 0.90 7.91 9.38
N PHE A 98 -0.19 7.22 9.03
CA PHE A 98 -0.31 6.56 7.73
C PHE A 98 -0.10 7.55 6.56
N SER A 99 -0.79 8.69 6.59
CA SER A 99 -0.68 9.71 5.54
C SER A 99 0.75 10.28 5.43
N ASP A 100 1.40 10.52 6.58
CA ASP A 100 2.79 10.98 6.62
C ASP A 100 3.77 9.90 6.15
N LEU A 101 3.52 8.63 6.42
CA LEU A 101 4.31 7.51 5.89
C LEU A 101 4.29 7.48 4.37
N VAL A 102 3.11 7.48 3.74
CA VAL A 102 2.99 7.48 2.27
C VAL A 102 3.73 8.66 1.67
N ARG A 103 3.60 9.86 2.27
CA ARG A 103 4.30 11.05 1.81
C ARG A 103 5.83 10.90 1.94
N LEU A 104 6.33 10.37 3.04
CA LEU A 104 7.77 10.20 3.26
C LEU A 104 8.36 9.13 2.33
N TYR A 105 7.63 8.07 2.01
CA TYR A 105 8.02 7.09 1.00
C TYR A 105 8.14 7.75 -0.38
N ASP A 106 7.16 8.56 -0.78
CA ASP A 106 7.15 9.27 -2.06
C ASP A 106 8.31 10.28 -2.16
N GLU A 107 8.53 11.09 -1.12
CA GLU A 107 9.60 12.09 -1.06
C GLU A 107 11.01 11.49 -1.10
N ASN A 108 11.21 10.30 -0.53
CA ASN A 108 12.53 9.67 -0.43
C ASN A 108 12.80 8.65 -1.54
N ASN A 109 11.88 8.49 -2.47
CA ASN A 109 12.03 7.58 -3.62
C ASN A 109 12.42 6.14 -3.22
N TYR A 110 12.00 5.71 -2.02
CA TYR A 110 12.05 4.30 -1.64
C TYR A 110 11.10 3.51 -2.56
N SER A 111 11.11 2.20 -2.51
CA SER A 111 10.22 1.31 -3.29
C SER A 111 8.71 1.65 -3.11
N CYS A 112 8.40 2.93 -3.31
CA CYS A 112 7.19 3.61 -2.90
C CYS A 112 5.93 2.94 -3.44
N HIS A 113 5.99 2.49 -4.70
CA HIS A 113 4.84 1.86 -5.33
C HIS A 113 4.49 0.53 -4.65
N HIS A 114 5.49 -0.29 -4.38
CA HIS A 114 5.32 -1.58 -3.70
C HIS A 114 4.81 -1.39 -2.26
N GLU A 115 5.46 -0.49 -1.51
CA GLU A 115 5.02 -0.15 -0.15
C GLU A 115 3.61 0.42 -0.10
N GLY A 116 3.23 1.21 -1.11
CA GLY A 116 1.88 1.76 -1.22
C GLY A 116 0.80 0.70 -1.37
N HIS A 117 1.07 -0.43 -2.05
CA HIS A 117 0.16 -1.57 -2.08
C HIS A 117 -0.08 -2.12 -0.66
N HIS A 118 0.99 -2.40 0.09
CA HIS A 118 0.89 -2.92 1.44
C HIS A 118 0.16 -1.96 2.39
N LEU A 119 0.51 -0.69 2.33
CA LEU A 119 -0.15 0.36 3.11
C LEU A 119 -1.63 0.50 2.75
N GLY A 120 -1.99 0.35 1.47
CA GLY A 120 -3.37 0.37 1.01
C GLY A 120 -4.18 -0.82 1.52
N MET A 121 -3.62 -2.02 1.50
CA MET A 121 -4.24 -3.21 2.10
C MET A 121 -4.47 -3.01 3.59
N TRP A 122 -3.44 -2.57 4.31
CA TRP A 122 -3.55 -2.25 5.73
C TRP A 122 -4.64 -1.21 6.01
N LEU A 123 -4.69 -0.14 5.22
CA LEU A 123 -5.68 0.93 5.41
C LEU A 123 -7.12 0.41 5.27
N TYR A 124 -7.39 -0.44 4.28
CA TYR A 124 -8.72 -1.03 4.12
C TYR A 124 -9.06 -1.96 5.29
N ASP A 125 -8.16 -2.81 5.71
CA ASP A 125 -8.35 -3.74 6.83
C ASP A 125 -8.57 -2.97 8.15
N TYR A 126 -7.81 -1.90 8.36
CA TYR A 126 -7.92 -1.03 9.53
C TYR A 126 -9.25 -0.27 9.59
N THR A 127 -9.68 0.29 8.47
CA THR A 127 -10.94 1.07 8.42
C THR A 127 -12.17 0.17 8.32
N SER A 128 -12.04 -1.01 7.73
CA SER A 128 -13.13 -1.92 7.36
C SER A 128 -14.27 -1.22 6.61
N ASN A 129 -13.97 -0.09 5.97
CA ASN A 129 -14.93 0.76 5.28
C ASN A 129 -14.31 1.38 4.02
N LEU A 130 -14.79 0.98 2.84
CA LEU A 130 -14.24 1.43 1.57
C LEU A 130 -14.25 2.96 1.43
N LYS A 131 -15.35 3.62 1.80
CA LYS A 131 -15.48 5.08 1.68
C LYS A 131 -14.45 5.80 2.56
N GLU A 132 -14.22 5.31 3.77
CA GLU A 132 -13.21 5.86 4.67
C GLU A 132 -11.80 5.59 4.16
N ALA A 133 -11.51 4.36 3.71
CA ALA A 133 -10.21 4.02 3.10
C ALA A 133 -9.90 4.92 1.90
N LEU A 134 -10.85 5.09 0.98
CA LEU A 134 -10.70 5.97 -0.17
C LEU A 134 -10.54 7.45 0.19
N HIS A 135 -11.10 7.89 1.32
CA HIS A 135 -10.91 9.27 1.82
C HIS A 135 -9.46 9.55 2.23
N HIS A 136 -8.73 8.53 2.71
CA HIS A 136 -7.33 8.63 3.09
C HIS A 136 -6.36 8.19 1.98
N ALA A 137 -6.87 7.67 0.87
CA ALA A 137 -6.06 7.31 -0.27
C ALA A 137 -5.48 8.55 -0.98
N THR A 138 -4.34 8.39 -1.61
CA THR A 138 -3.61 9.48 -2.27
C THR A 138 -3.03 9.01 -3.61
N ILE A 139 -2.76 9.98 -4.48
CA ILE A 139 -2.08 9.76 -5.77
C ILE A 139 -0.55 9.61 -5.62
N LEU A 140 0.00 9.86 -4.44
CA LEU A 140 1.40 9.63 -4.16
C LEU A 140 1.76 8.16 -4.39
N CYS A 141 3.03 7.87 -4.56
CA CYS A 141 3.50 6.52 -4.89
C CYS A 141 2.82 5.94 -6.15
N GLY A 142 2.47 6.79 -7.11
CA GLY A 142 1.78 6.37 -8.34
C GLY A 142 0.37 5.82 -8.09
N GLY A 143 -0.28 6.24 -7.01
CA GLY A 143 -1.64 5.81 -6.66
C GLY A 143 -1.74 4.39 -6.08
N SER A 144 -0.63 3.77 -5.74
CA SER A 144 -0.57 2.36 -5.28
C SER A 144 -1.37 2.07 -4.00
N VAL A 145 -1.65 3.10 -3.19
CA VAL A 145 -2.57 2.96 -2.04
C VAL A 145 -3.97 2.52 -2.51
N TYR A 146 -4.47 3.05 -3.63
CA TYR A 146 -5.74 2.59 -4.21
C TYR A 146 -5.67 1.12 -4.64
N HIS A 147 -4.53 0.69 -5.17
CA HIS A 147 -4.32 -0.70 -5.59
C HIS A 147 -4.48 -1.64 -4.39
N GLY A 148 -3.77 -1.37 -3.30
CA GLY A 148 -3.83 -2.16 -2.08
C GLY A 148 -5.24 -2.20 -1.45
N ILE A 149 -5.95 -1.09 -1.43
CA ILE A 149 -7.35 -1.03 -0.94
C ILE A 149 -8.22 -2.03 -1.71
N PHE A 150 -8.17 -2.03 -3.04
CA PHE A 150 -9.00 -2.94 -3.84
C PHE A 150 -8.47 -4.38 -3.86
N GLN A 151 -7.16 -4.59 -3.69
CA GLN A 151 -6.60 -5.91 -3.50
C GLN A 151 -7.12 -6.55 -2.20
N SER A 152 -7.16 -5.80 -1.08
CA SER A 152 -7.74 -6.31 0.16
C SER A 152 -9.25 -6.48 0.06
N LEU A 153 -9.98 -5.49 -0.48
CA LEU A 153 -11.44 -5.55 -0.66
C LEU A 153 -11.86 -6.82 -1.41
N PHE A 154 -11.28 -7.07 -2.58
CA PHE A 154 -11.70 -8.16 -3.46
C PHE A 154 -10.97 -9.49 -3.21
N GLY A 155 -9.80 -9.46 -2.55
CA GLY A 155 -9.03 -10.65 -2.17
C GLY A 155 -9.45 -11.26 -0.84
N GLY A 156 -10.20 -10.52 -0.01
CA GLY A 156 -10.64 -10.98 1.30
C GLY A 156 -11.60 -12.17 1.21
N GLU A 157 -11.42 -13.16 2.11
CA GLU A 157 -12.25 -14.38 2.14
C GLU A 157 -13.74 -14.07 2.25
N GLN A 158 -14.12 -13.02 2.97
CA GLN A 158 -15.50 -12.61 3.13
C GLN A 158 -16.16 -12.20 1.80
N PHE A 159 -15.37 -11.60 0.91
CA PHE A 159 -15.87 -11.13 -0.38
C PHE A 159 -15.97 -12.28 -1.40
N VAL A 160 -14.99 -13.19 -1.38
CA VAL A 160 -14.90 -14.30 -2.35
C VAL A 160 -16.01 -15.33 -2.17
N HIS A 161 -16.52 -15.51 -0.94
CA HIS A 161 -17.47 -16.58 -0.63
C HIS A 161 -18.93 -16.15 -0.55
N ASN A 162 -19.24 -14.89 -0.28
CA ASN A 162 -20.58 -14.45 0.10
C ASN A 162 -21.28 -13.52 -0.90
N ILE A 163 -20.59 -13.03 -1.91
CA ILE A 163 -21.14 -12.04 -2.85
C ILE A 163 -21.13 -12.61 -4.27
N ASP A 164 -22.28 -12.54 -4.95
CA ASP A 164 -22.31 -12.74 -6.38
C ASP A 164 -21.47 -11.65 -7.07
N LYS A 165 -20.34 -12.07 -7.65
CA LYS A 165 -19.37 -11.17 -8.28
C LYS A 165 -20.00 -10.27 -9.33
N ASN A 166 -21.10 -10.73 -9.96
CA ASN A 166 -21.81 -9.98 -10.99
C ASN A 166 -22.71 -8.87 -10.42
N GLN A 167 -23.02 -8.92 -9.12
CA GLN A 167 -23.84 -7.90 -8.46
C GLN A 167 -23.03 -6.72 -7.93
N ILE A 168 -21.70 -6.79 -7.99
CA ILE A 168 -20.84 -5.68 -7.57
C ILE A 168 -20.89 -4.59 -8.63
N MET A 169 -21.43 -3.42 -8.27
CA MET A 169 -21.49 -2.27 -9.16
C MET A 169 -20.16 -1.51 -9.15
N ILE A 170 -19.15 -2.06 -9.83
CA ILE A 170 -17.77 -1.53 -9.82
C ILE A 170 -17.68 -0.06 -10.25
N THR A 171 -18.60 0.40 -11.10
CA THR A 171 -18.66 1.78 -11.58
C THR A 171 -19.06 2.78 -10.50
N GLN A 172 -19.52 2.32 -9.34
CA GLN A 172 -19.93 3.16 -8.22
C GLN A 172 -18.93 3.15 -7.05
N LEU A 173 -17.84 2.36 -7.15
CA LEU A 173 -16.88 2.24 -6.05
C LEU A 173 -15.96 3.44 -5.95
N CYS A 174 -15.67 4.12 -7.07
CA CYS A 174 -14.82 5.31 -7.10
C CYS A 174 -15.63 6.59 -7.16
N PRO A 175 -15.12 7.70 -6.58
CA PRO A 175 -15.82 8.99 -6.52
C PRO A 175 -15.70 9.76 -7.86
N ILE A 176 -16.21 9.19 -8.95
CA ILE A 176 -16.11 9.76 -10.30
C ILE A 176 -17.01 10.99 -10.42
N GLY A 177 -16.46 12.10 -10.96
CA GLY A 177 -17.18 13.34 -11.22
C GLY A 177 -17.60 14.10 -9.95
N GLN A 178 -17.04 13.79 -8.80
CA GLN A 178 -17.32 14.51 -7.56
C GLN A 178 -16.51 15.81 -7.48
N GLU A 179 -17.11 16.86 -6.91
CA GLU A 179 -16.41 18.10 -6.59
C GLU A 179 -15.21 17.79 -5.66
N ASN A 180 -14.08 18.45 -5.94
CA ASN A 180 -12.81 18.29 -5.22
C ASN A 180 -12.06 16.95 -5.44
N VAL A 181 -12.52 16.08 -6.32
CA VAL A 181 -11.78 14.90 -6.77
C VAL A 181 -11.12 15.22 -8.10
N THR A 182 -9.80 15.10 -8.18
CA THR A 182 -9.09 15.33 -9.45
C THR A 182 -9.17 14.11 -10.36
N TRP A 183 -9.01 14.33 -11.65
CA TRP A 183 -8.95 13.23 -12.63
C TRP A 183 -7.90 12.17 -12.28
N LEU A 184 -6.77 12.55 -11.66
CA LEU A 184 -5.74 11.60 -11.22
C LEU A 184 -6.28 10.66 -10.13
N HIS A 185 -7.01 11.18 -9.15
CA HIS A 185 -7.63 10.34 -8.12
C HIS A 185 -8.66 9.38 -8.71
N GLU A 186 -9.49 9.87 -9.65
CA GLU A 186 -10.45 9.02 -10.34
C GLU A 186 -9.76 7.90 -11.10
N ARG A 187 -8.72 8.26 -11.88
CA ARG A 187 -7.94 7.31 -12.67
C ARG A 187 -7.28 6.25 -11.81
N ASP A 188 -6.62 6.64 -10.73
CA ASP A 188 -5.87 5.74 -9.87
C ASP A 188 -6.82 4.85 -9.04
N CYS A 189 -7.96 5.38 -8.62
CA CYS A 189 -9.01 4.60 -8.00
C CYS A 189 -9.54 3.51 -8.96
N ILE A 190 -9.86 3.87 -10.20
CA ILE A 190 -10.36 2.92 -11.21
C ILE A 190 -9.28 1.90 -11.61
N HIS A 191 -8.03 2.32 -11.67
CA HIS A 191 -6.89 1.44 -11.90
C HIS A 191 -6.76 0.42 -10.76
N GLY A 192 -6.90 0.86 -9.53
CA GLY A 192 -6.93 -0.02 -8.35
C GLY A 192 -8.07 -1.05 -8.39
N ILE A 193 -9.26 -0.68 -8.91
CA ILE A 193 -10.33 -1.67 -9.16
C ILE A 193 -9.81 -2.80 -10.05
N GLY A 194 -9.03 -2.49 -11.08
CA GLY A 194 -8.42 -3.50 -11.96
C GLY A 194 -7.56 -4.51 -11.22
N HIS A 195 -6.69 -4.04 -10.31
CA HIS A 195 -5.87 -4.91 -9.44
C HIS A 195 -6.76 -5.84 -8.60
N GLY A 196 -7.80 -5.33 -8.00
CA GLY A 196 -8.73 -6.13 -7.22
C GLY A 196 -9.52 -7.14 -8.04
N LEU A 197 -9.99 -6.76 -9.23
CA LEU A 197 -10.77 -7.65 -10.11
C LEU A 197 -9.99 -8.89 -10.51
N VAL A 198 -8.71 -8.79 -10.80
CA VAL A 198 -7.87 -9.96 -11.11
C VAL A 198 -7.86 -10.95 -9.95
N LYS A 199 -7.71 -10.47 -8.72
CA LYS A 199 -7.79 -11.34 -7.52
C LYS A 199 -9.18 -11.94 -7.36
N LEU A 200 -10.24 -11.16 -7.54
CA LEU A 200 -11.64 -11.62 -7.47
C LEU A 200 -11.91 -12.75 -8.47
N TYR A 201 -11.37 -12.64 -9.68
CA TYR A 201 -11.51 -13.64 -10.74
C TYR A 201 -10.38 -14.68 -10.76
N LYS A 202 -9.58 -14.78 -9.68
CA LYS A 202 -8.50 -15.77 -9.52
C LYS A 202 -7.56 -15.80 -10.73
N PHE A 203 -7.10 -14.61 -11.12
CA PHE A 203 -6.20 -14.37 -12.25
C PHE A 203 -6.76 -14.78 -13.63
N ASN A 204 -8.08 -14.92 -13.76
CA ASN A 204 -8.72 -14.94 -15.06
C ASN A 204 -8.82 -13.52 -15.62
N THR A 205 -7.75 -13.08 -16.32
CA THR A 205 -7.59 -11.72 -16.85
C THR A 205 -8.70 -11.36 -17.84
N THR A 206 -9.18 -12.30 -18.66
CA THR A 206 -10.29 -12.07 -19.60
C THR A 206 -11.55 -11.68 -18.85
N ALA A 207 -11.95 -12.46 -17.83
CA ALA A 207 -13.11 -12.14 -17.02
C ALA A 207 -12.98 -10.81 -16.27
N ALA A 208 -11.77 -10.48 -15.77
CA ALA A 208 -11.52 -9.22 -15.10
C ALA A 208 -11.61 -8.03 -16.07
N VAL A 209 -11.03 -8.12 -17.28
CA VAL A 209 -11.13 -7.08 -18.32
C VAL A 209 -12.57 -6.90 -18.82
N ASP A 210 -13.34 -7.98 -18.92
CA ASP A 210 -14.76 -7.90 -19.27
C ASP A 210 -15.55 -7.03 -18.30
N ARG A 211 -15.23 -7.09 -17.01
CA ARG A 211 -15.81 -6.19 -16.00
C ARG A 211 -15.39 -4.74 -16.22
N CYS A 212 -14.14 -4.49 -16.59
CA CYS A 212 -13.68 -3.12 -16.90
C CYS A 212 -14.48 -2.45 -18.03
N ASN A 213 -15.12 -3.24 -18.91
CA ASN A 213 -15.98 -2.71 -19.98
C ASN A 213 -17.28 -2.07 -19.48
N GLU A 214 -17.65 -2.24 -18.22
CA GLU A 214 -18.82 -1.61 -17.61
C GLU A 214 -18.63 -0.11 -17.40
N PHE A 215 -17.39 0.39 -17.34
CA PHE A 215 -17.15 1.82 -17.34
C PHE A 215 -17.53 2.44 -18.68
N ILE A 216 -18.31 3.54 -18.66
CA ILE A 216 -18.75 4.21 -19.90
C ILE A 216 -17.59 4.93 -20.60
N PRO A 217 -16.77 5.78 -19.92
CA PRO A 217 -15.65 6.46 -20.58
C PRO A 217 -14.54 5.47 -20.95
N LEU A 218 -14.06 5.54 -22.19
CA LEU A 218 -12.95 4.68 -22.67
C LEU A 218 -11.69 4.81 -21.83
N TRP A 219 -11.38 6.00 -21.33
CA TRP A 219 -10.23 6.19 -20.45
C TRP A 219 -10.36 5.41 -19.14
N ALA A 220 -11.58 5.32 -18.57
CA ALA A 220 -11.83 4.55 -17.35
C ALA A 220 -11.71 3.05 -17.60
N GLN A 221 -12.24 2.58 -18.73
CA GLN A 221 -12.05 1.18 -19.14
C GLN A 221 -10.56 0.86 -19.32
N SER A 222 -9.80 1.79 -19.92
CA SER A 222 -8.34 1.65 -20.08
C SER A 222 -7.63 1.62 -18.75
N ALA A 223 -7.94 2.55 -17.83
CA ALA A 223 -7.34 2.61 -16.51
C ALA A 223 -7.56 1.28 -15.74
N CYS A 224 -8.81 0.79 -15.70
CA CYS A 224 -9.16 -0.48 -15.08
C CYS A 224 -8.40 -1.66 -15.71
N SER A 225 -8.40 -1.77 -17.03
CA SER A 225 -7.73 -2.88 -17.74
C SER A 225 -6.21 -2.87 -17.50
N ARG A 226 -5.59 -1.69 -17.38
CA ARG A 226 -4.17 -1.57 -17.03
C ARG A 226 -3.90 -2.15 -15.65
N GLY A 227 -4.74 -1.87 -14.65
CA GLY A 227 -4.63 -2.47 -13.33
C GLY A 227 -4.74 -4.00 -13.36
N VAL A 228 -5.67 -4.54 -14.19
CA VAL A 228 -5.78 -6.00 -14.39
C VAL A 228 -4.47 -6.60 -14.90
N PHE A 229 -3.86 -5.99 -15.92
CA PHE A 229 -2.63 -6.54 -16.51
C PHE A 229 -1.43 -6.35 -15.59
N MET A 230 -1.34 -5.21 -14.90
CA MET A 230 -0.27 -4.94 -13.95
C MET A 230 -0.24 -5.97 -12.84
N GLU A 231 -1.36 -6.21 -12.18
CA GLU A 231 -1.48 -7.23 -11.12
C GLU A 231 -1.16 -8.65 -11.62
N ASN A 232 -1.61 -9.01 -12.83
CA ASN A 232 -1.28 -10.31 -13.41
C ASN A 232 0.23 -10.46 -13.67
N THR A 233 0.89 -9.36 -14.07
CA THR A 233 2.34 -9.34 -14.28
C THR A 233 3.10 -9.45 -12.97
N GLU A 234 2.74 -8.69 -11.95
CA GLU A 234 3.33 -8.75 -10.62
C GLU A 234 3.22 -10.16 -10.04
N TYR A 235 2.02 -10.74 -10.07
CA TYR A 235 1.80 -12.10 -9.60
C TYR A 235 2.64 -13.14 -10.36
N PHE A 236 2.83 -12.96 -11.67
CA PHE A 236 3.69 -13.85 -12.46
C PHE A 236 5.15 -13.71 -12.05
N LEU A 237 5.65 -12.48 -11.86
CA LEU A 237 7.04 -12.23 -11.46
C LEU A 237 7.35 -12.82 -10.08
N GLU A 238 6.41 -12.71 -9.15
CA GLU A 238 6.58 -13.20 -7.78
C GLU A 238 6.46 -14.73 -7.67
N THR A 239 5.52 -15.32 -8.39
CA THR A 239 5.13 -16.72 -8.15
C THR A 239 5.46 -17.68 -9.29
N GLY A 240 5.82 -17.14 -10.45
CA GLY A 240 5.90 -17.90 -11.71
C GLY A 240 4.54 -18.39 -12.22
N LYS A 241 3.44 -17.95 -11.60
CA LYS A 241 2.06 -18.29 -11.97
C LYS A 241 1.40 -17.03 -12.49
N GLY A 242 0.41 -17.19 -13.35
CA GLY A 242 -0.31 -16.07 -13.94
C GLY A 242 -0.77 -16.46 -15.33
N ASN A 243 -1.56 -15.60 -15.95
CA ASN A 243 -2.08 -15.85 -17.26
C ASN A 243 -1.10 -15.32 -18.34
N PHE A 244 0.04 -16.02 -18.50
CA PHE A 244 1.06 -15.72 -19.50
C PHE A 244 1.36 -16.93 -20.39
N ASP A 245 1.61 -16.66 -21.67
CA ASP A 245 2.18 -17.65 -22.58
C ASP A 245 3.62 -17.24 -22.90
N LYS A 246 4.57 -18.10 -22.55
CA LYS A 246 6.01 -17.85 -22.81
C LYS A 246 6.35 -17.74 -24.30
N ASN A 247 5.50 -18.28 -25.18
CA ASN A 247 5.67 -18.26 -26.61
C ASN A 247 4.96 -17.08 -27.28
N ASP A 248 4.17 -16.33 -26.54
CA ASP A 248 3.42 -15.19 -27.03
C ASP A 248 3.50 -14.01 -26.08
N ILE A 249 4.41 -13.10 -26.37
CA ILE A 249 4.66 -11.89 -25.58
C ILE A 249 3.46 -10.93 -25.54
N TYR A 250 2.48 -11.12 -26.42
CA TYR A 250 1.26 -10.33 -26.47
C TYR A 250 0.10 -10.97 -25.72
N TYR A 251 0.29 -12.21 -25.22
CA TYR A 251 -0.74 -12.85 -24.42
C TYR A 251 -0.79 -12.22 -23.00
N PRO A 252 -1.97 -11.98 -22.41
CA PRO A 252 -3.30 -12.32 -22.93
C PRO A 252 -3.93 -11.23 -23.83
N CYS A 253 -3.21 -10.18 -24.19
CA CYS A 253 -3.75 -9.07 -24.98
C CYS A 253 -4.30 -9.49 -26.33
N ASN A 254 -3.65 -10.41 -27.03
CA ASN A 254 -4.06 -10.89 -28.34
C ASN A 254 -5.33 -11.77 -28.31
N THR A 255 -5.63 -12.41 -27.17
CA THR A 255 -6.85 -13.21 -27.01
C THR A 255 -8.09 -12.38 -26.68
N THR A 256 -7.86 -11.11 -26.31
CA THR A 256 -8.92 -10.14 -26.02
C THR A 256 -9.20 -9.21 -27.22
N VAL A 257 -8.68 -9.52 -28.41
CA VAL A 257 -8.51 -8.65 -29.59
C VAL A 257 -9.77 -8.01 -30.15
N GLU A 258 -10.94 -8.62 -30.04
CA GLU A 258 -12.18 -7.93 -30.45
C GLU A 258 -12.54 -6.75 -29.54
N ARG A 259 -11.91 -6.66 -28.38
CA ARG A 259 -12.15 -5.65 -27.34
C ARG A 259 -10.93 -4.78 -27.04
N ALA A 260 -9.87 -4.92 -27.82
CA ALA A 260 -8.53 -4.43 -27.54
C ALA A 260 -8.01 -3.19 -28.29
N PRO A 261 -8.78 -2.11 -28.51
CA PRO A 261 -8.15 -0.81 -28.66
C PRO A 261 -7.23 -0.47 -27.47
N ARG A 262 -7.38 -1.21 -26.37
CA ARG A 262 -6.81 -0.98 -25.04
C ARG A 262 -5.48 -1.66 -24.82
N CYS A 263 -5.25 -2.85 -25.39
CA CYS A 263 -3.94 -3.50 -25.32
C CYS A 263 -2.89 -2.81 -26.20
N ARG A 264 -3.28 -2.04 -27.22
CA ARG A 264 -2.32 -1.28 -28.04
C ARG A 264 -1.63 -0.15 -27.27
N VAL A 265 -2.19 0.28 -26.15
CA VAL A 265 -1.57 1.28 -25.26
C VAL A 265 -0.43 0.67 -24.44
N PHE A 266 -0.34 -0.66 -24.35
CA PHE A 266 0.70 -1.36 -23.60
C PHE A 266 2.04 -1.52 -24.33
N ASN A 267 2.13 -1.22 -25.62
CA ASN A 267 3.44 -1.14 -26.31
C ASN A 267 4.31 0.03 -25.82
N GLU A 268 3.77 0.89 -24.94
CA GLU A 268 4.51 1.97 -24.27
C GLU A 268 4.76 1.69 -22.77
N CYS A 269 4.51 0.49 -22.28
CA CYS A 269 4.97 0.13 -20.96
C CYS A 269 6.46 -0.18 -21.07
N ASP A 270 7.29 0.84 -20.80
CA ASP A 270 8.67 0.64 -20.40
C ASP A 270 8.66 -0.29 -19.17
N ILE A 271 9.18 -1.52 -19.40
CA ILE A 271 9.51 -2.49 -18.37
C ILE A 271 10.85 -2.10 -17.77
#